data_d88291aaf6779575d245924231883b2d
#
_entry.id   d88291aaf6779575d245924231883b2d
#
_cell.length_a   1.000
_cell.length_b   1.000
_cell.length_c   1.000
_cell.angle_alpha   90.00
_cell.angle_beta   90.00
_cell.angle_gamma   90.00
#
_symmetry.space_group_name_H-M   'P 1'
#
loop_
_entity.id
_entity.type
_entity.pdbx_description
1 polymer ?
#
loop_
_entity_poly.entity_id
_entity_poly.type
_entity_poly.pdbx_seq_one_letter_code
_entity_poly.pdbx_strand_id
1 'polypeptide(L)'
;MTASPPLVQTRAGAVRGVWRGGSAAFLGIPFAQAPVGALRFAAPQPTAAWQGILDAAEPGPTPQRRPFGDVTTIPEPSYPGEATLNLNVFT
;
A
#
# COMPACT_ATOMS: atom_id res chain seq x y z
N MET A 1 4.80 6.48 -28.17
CA MET A 1 3.60 5.77 -27.71
C MET A 1 3.75 5.43 -26.24
N THR A 2 2.76 5.79 -25.44
CA THR A 2 2.81 5.56 -23.99
C THR A 2 2.25 4.17 -23.71
N ALA A 3 2.97 3.37 -22.93
CA ALA A 3 2.49 2.06 -22.51
C ALA A 3 1.29 2.22 -21.58
N SER A 4 0.30 1.34 -21.72
CA SER A 4 -0.83 1.31 -20.79
C SER A 4 -0.35 0.94 -19.39
N PRO A 5 -0.93 1.51 -18.33
CA PRO A 5 -0.59 1.11 -16.97
C PRO A 5 -0.80 -0.39 -16.76
N PRO A 6 0.06 -1.05 -15.95
CA PRO A 6 -0.15 -2.46 -15.63
C PRO A 6 -1.42 -2.64 -14.80
N LEU A 7 -2.23 -3.62 -15.17
CA LEU A 7 -3.51 -3.89 -14.53
C LEU A 7 -3.57 -5.38 -14.17
N VAL A 8 -3.89 -5.68 -12.92
CA VAL A 8 -3.98 -7.05 -12.42
C VAL A 8 -5.28 -7.23 -11.66
N GLN A 9 -5.96 -8.36 -11.91
CA GLN A 9 -7.13 -8.74 -11.15
C GLN A 9 -6.69 -9.59 -9.97
N THR A 10 -7.01 -9.13 -8.75
CA THR A 10 -6.77 -9.88 -7.52
C THR A 10 -8.08 -10.44 -6.99
N ARG A 11 -8.00 -11.28 -5.93
CA ARG A 11 -9.20 -11.80 -5.28
C ARG A 11 -10.09 -10.69 -4.69
N ALA A 12 -9.46 -9.61 -4.22
CA ALA A 12 -10.19 -8.51 -3.61
C ALA A 12 -10.69 -7.48 -4.64
N GLY A 13 -10.07 -7.42 -5.81
CA GLY A 13 -10.46 -6.48 -6.86
C GLY A 13 -9.32 -6.20 -7.83
N ALA A 14 -9.58 -5.38 -8.82
CA ALA A 14 -8.59 -5.00 -9.82
C ALA A 14 -7.63 -3.94 -9.26
N VAL A 15 -6.36 -4.01 -9.64
CA VAL A 15 -5.31 -3.10 -9.18
C VAL A 15 -4.57 -2.57 -10.39
N ARG A 16 -4.38 -1.25 -10.46
CA ARG A 16 -3.61 -0.60 -11.51
C ARG A 16 -2.34 -0.01 -10.92
N GLY A 17 -1.20 -0.42 -11.43
CA GLY A 17 0.10 0.07 -11.00
C GLY A 17 0.69 1.10 -11.95
N VAL A 18 2.01 1.27 -11.86
CA VAL A 18 2.78 2.17 -12.73
C VAL A 18 4.01 1.45 -13.24
N TRP A 19 4.50 1.86 -14.41
CA TRP A 19 5.77 1.36 -14.92
C TRP A 19 6.90 2.19 -14.35
N ARG A 20 7.93 1.51 -13.85
CA ARG A 20 9.18 2.12 -13.40
C ARG A 20 10.33 1.44 -14.13
N GLY A 21 10.82 2.10 -15.19
CA GLY A 21 11.78 1.46 -16.06
C GLY A 21 11.18 0.21 -16.69
N GLY A 22 11.85 -0.93 -16.57
CA GLY A 22 11.37 -2.19 -17.12
C GLY A 22 10.48 -2.98 -16.16
N SER A 23 10.10 -2.42 -15.01
CA SER A 23 9.34 -3.13 -13.98
C SER A 23 7.99 -2.48 -13.73
N ALA A 24 7.01 -3.29 -13.36
CA ALA A 24 5.72 -2.79 -12.88
C ALA A 24 5.80 -2.61 -11.37
N ALA A 25 5.25 -1.50 -10.87
CA ALA A 25 5.16 -1.21 -9.45
C ALA A 25 3.71 -1.05 -9.04
N PHE A 26 3.31 -1.76 -8.00
CA PHE A 26 1.98 -1.67 -7.40
C PHE A 26 2.18 -1.27 -5.94
N LEU A 27 1.79 -0.05 -5.60
CA LEU A 27 2.10 0.55 -4.30
C LEU A 27 0.84 0.72 -3.46
N GLY A 28 0.96 0.45 -2.16
CA GLY A 28 -0.13 0.70 -1.22
C GLY A 28 -1.31 -0.24 -1.36
N ILE A 29 -1.08 -1.51 -1.73
CA ILE A 29 -2.16 -2.49 -1.87
C ILE A 29 -2.57 -2.96 -0.48
N PRO A 30 -3.83 -2.76 -0.04
CA PRO A 30 -4.26 -3.25 1.27
C PRO A 30 -4.32 -4.78 1.28
N PHE A 31 -3.79 -5.39 2.34
CA PHE A 31 -3.86 -6.84 2.52
C PHE A 31 -4.74 -7.25 3.70
N ALA A 32 -5.16 -6.30 4.51
CA ALA A 32 -6.04 -6.53 5.65
C ALA A 32 -6.80 -5.25 5.97
N GLN A 33 -7.86 -5.37 6.76
CA GLN A 33 -8.62 -4.21 7.21
C GLN A 33 -7.75 -3.29 8.07
N ALA A 34 -8.07 -1.98 8.07
CA ALA A 34 -7.33 -1.01 8.86
C ALA A 34 -7.34 -1.42 10.34
N PRO A 35 -6.18 -1.40 11.02
CA PRO A 35 -6.07 -1.85 12.42
C PRO A 35 -6.51 -0.76 13.39
N VAL A 36 -7.77 -0.38 13.31
CA VAL A 36 -8.35 0.70 14.14
C VAL A 36 -9.56 0.20 14.91
N GLY A 37 -9.93 0.90 15.96
CA GLY A 37 -11.06 0.52 16.79
C GLY A 37 -10.90 -0.86 17.37
N ALA A 38 -11.89 -1.72 17.16
CA ALA A 38 -11.90 -3.10 17.68
C ALA A 38 -10.79 -3.96 17.06
N LEU A 39 -10.21 -3.57 15.92
CA LEU A 39 -9.14 -4.32 15.25
C LEU A 39 -7.75 -3.90 15.71
N ARG A 40 -7.64 -2.89 16.55
CA ARG A 40 -6.36 -2.46 17.11
C ARG A 40 -5.79 -3.56 18.01
N PHE A 41 -4.55 -3.98 17.74
CA PHE A 41 -3.88 -5.08 18.43
C PHE A 41 -4.55 -6.45 18.27
N ALA A 42 -5.55 -6.55 17.40
CA ALA A 42 -6.17 -7.83 17.05
C ALA A 42 -5.41 -8.48 15.88
N ALA A 43 -5.68 -9.77 15.65
CA ALA A 43 -5.18 -10.45 14.47
C ALA A 43 -5.69 -9.75 13.20
N PRO A 44 -4.88 -9.68 12.12
CA PRO A 44 -5.34 -9.06 10.88
C PRO A 44 -6.59 -9.74 10.32
N GLN A 45 -7.55 -8.94 9.87
CA GLN A 45 -8.77 -9.42 9.24
C GLN A 45 -8.68 -9.23 7.73
N PRO A 46 -9.26 -10.14 6.93
CA PRO A 46 -9.21 -10.02 5.48
C PRO A 46 -9.72 -8.65 5.01
N THR A 47 -9.06 -8.09 4.02
CA THR A 47 -9.51 -6.83 3.43
C THR A 47 -10.83 -7.05 2.69
N ALA A 48 -11.72 -6.05 2.74
CA ALA A 48 -12.97 -6.10 1.99
C ALA A 48 -12.68 -6.02 0.49
N ALA A 49 -13.44 -6.78 -0.29
CA ALA A 49 -13.36 -6.67 -1.75
C ALA A 49 -13.87 -5.30 -2.21
N TRP A 50 -13.26 -4.78 -3.27
CA TRP A 50 -13.67 -3.51 -3.86
C TRP A 50 -14.16 -3.71 -5.29
N GLN A 51 -15.02 -2.79 -5.72
CA GLN A 51 -15.44 -2.73 -7.11
C GLN A 51 -14.64 -1.66 -7.83
N GLY A 52 -14.47 -1.83 -9.14
CA GLY A 52 -13.67 -0.91 -9.93
C GLY A 52 -12.17 -1.21 -9.79
N ILE A 53 -11.36 -0.20 -10.05
CA ILE A 53 -9.90 -0.33 -10.12
C ILE A 53 -9.27 0.48 -9.01
N LEU A 54 -8.47 -0.20 -8.18
CA LEU A 54 -7.66 0.48 -7.16
C LEU A 54 -6.41 1.04 -7.82
N ASP A 55 -6.18 2.34 -7.68
CA ASP A 55 -4.95 2.98 -8.15
C ASP A 55 -3.83 2.71 -7.15
N ALA A 56 -2.85 1.93 -7.57
CA ALA A 56 -1.68 1.57 -6.76
C ALA A 56 -0.43 2.31 -7.25
N ALA A 57 -0.55 3.62 -7.43
CA ALA A 57 0.51 4.46 -7.97
C ALA A 57 1.33 5.14 -6.89
N GLU A 58 0.87 5.16 -5.65
CA GLU A 58 1.52 5.84 -4.54
C GLU A 58 1.58 4.94 -3.32
N PRO A 59 2.61 5.08 -2.45
CA PRO A 59 2.68 4.31 -1.21
C PRO A 59 1.46 4.55 -0.33
N GLY A 60 1.02 3.49 0.35
CA GLY A 60 -0.08 3.60 1.29
C GLY A 60 0.37 4.12 2.66
N PRO A 61 -0.60 4.33 3.58
CA PRO A 61 -0.30 4.81 4.92
C PRO A 61 0.67 3.91 5.67
N THR A 62 1.51 4.51 6.50
CA THR A 62 2.48 3.81 7.35
C THR A 62 2.15 4.04 8.82
N PRO A 63 2.50 3.08 9.71
CA PRO A 63 2.38 3.33 11.14
C PRO A 63 3.17 4.56 11.55
N GLN A 64 2.58 5.39 12.40
CA GLN A 64 3.25 6.59 12.88
C GLN A 64 4.29 6.20 13.93
N ARG A 65 5.48 6.74 13.81
CA ARG A 65 6.58 6.45 14.72
C ARG A 65 7.49 7.67 14.84
N ARG A 66 8.26 7.69 15.94
CA ARG A 66 9.27 8.71 16.12
C ARG A 66 10.54 8.33 15.34
N PRO A 67 11.30 9.31 14.87
CA PRO A 67 12.64 9.06 14.33
C PRO A 67 13.49 8.33 15.34
N PHE A 68 14.44 7.53 14.86
CA PHE A 68 15.32 6.74 15.70
C PHE A 68 16.25 7.59 16.56
N GLY A 69 16.44 8.87 16.21
CA GLY A 69 17.25 9.83 16.95
C GLY A 69 17.03 11.23 16.40
N ASP A 70 17.67 12.22 17.01
CA ASP A 70 17.57 13.61 16.56
C ASP A 70 18.14 13.80 15.16
N VAL A 71 19.15 13.00 14.82
CA VAL A 71 19.75 12.96 13.49
C VAL A 71 19.82 11.51 13.04
N THR A 72 19.27 11.24 11.87
CA THR A 72 19.33 9.89 11.28
C THR A 72 19.82 9.97 9.84
N THR A 73 20.69 9.02 9.49
CA THR A 73 21.13 8.84 8.10
C THR A 73 20.24 7.83 7.36
N ILE A 74 19.34 7.17 8.06
CA ILE A 74 18.42 6.18 7.51
C ILE A 74 17.09 6.88 7.22
N PRO A 75 16.63 6.95 5.96
CA PRO A 75 15.33 7.52 5.67
C PRO A 75 14.21 6.76 6.38
N GLU A 76 13.31 7.49 7.02
CA GLU A 76 12.16 6.92 7.70
C GLU A 76 10.89 7.57 7.15
N PRO A 77 10.52 7.28 5.88
CA PRO A 77 9.35 7.88 5.30
C PRO A 77 8.09 7.48 6.07
N SER A 78 7.22 8.45 6.27
CA SER A 78 5.95 8.26 6.97
C SER A 78 4.83 8.87 6.14
N TYR A 79 3.75 8.12 5.95
CA TYR A 79 2.59 8.54 5.19
C TYR A 79 1.36 8.48 6.10
N PRO A 80 0.57 9.55 6.21
CA PRO A 80 -0.58 9.57 7.11
C PRO A 80 -1.71 8.67 6.62
N GLY A 81 -2.54 8.20 7.56
CA GLY A 81 -3.73 7.42 7.28
C GLY A 81 -3.89 6.25 8.25
N GLU A 82 -5.05 5.62 8.22
CA GLU A 82 -5.40 4.54 9.13
C GLU A 82 -5.15 3.16 8.54
N ALA A 83 -5.25 3.02 7.21
CA ALA A 83 -5.11 1.72 6.52
C ALA A 83 -3.63 1.36 6.36
N THR A 84 -2.95 1.11 7.47
CA THR A 84 -1.50 0.87 7.52
C THR A 84 -1.09 -0.55 7.13
N LEU A 85 -2.05 -1.47 6.97
CA LEU A 85 -1.74 -2.84 6.56
C LEU A 85 -1.81 -2.95 5.03
N ASN A 86 -0.78 -2.46 4.38
CA ASN A 86 -0.64 -2.47 2.93
C ASN A 86 0.76 -2.91 2.53
N LEU A 87 0.92 -3.24 1.25
CA LEU A 87 2.20 -3.71 0.72
C LEU A 87 2.47 -3.12 -0.65
N ASN A 88 3.71 -3.25 -1.08
CA ASN A 88 4.12 -2.86 -2.42
C ASN A 88 4.63 -4.09 -3.16
N VAL A 89 4.34 -4.16 -4.46
CA VAL A 89 4.81 -5.24 -5.33
C VAL A 89 5.58 -4.65 -6.48
N PHE A 90 6.76 -5.19 -6.73
CA PHE A 90 7.61 -4.85 -7.88
C PHE A 90 7.84 -6.12 -8.69
N THR A 91 7.55 -6.07 -9.97
CA THR A 91 7.66 -7.25 -10.82
C THR A 91 8.05 -6.92 -12.27
#